data_008921e05f7f80476944bd25944d05e0
#
_entry.id   008921e05f7f80476944bd25944d05e0
#
_cell.length_a   1.000
_cell.length_b   1.000
_cell.length_c   1.000
_cell.angle_alpha   90.00
_cell.angle_beta   90.00
_cell.angle_gamma   90.00
#
_symmetry.space_group_name_H-M   'P 1'
#
loop_
_entity.id
_entity.type
_entity.pdbx_description
1 polymer ?
#
loop_
_entity_poly.entity_id
_entity_poly.type
_entity_poly.pdbx_seq_one_letter_code
_entity_poly.pdbx_strand_id
1 'polypeptide(L)'
;YLRGGSPDILADVLDHNFPDVVSLALLEAELCRLRAGGWRDAPVLDPRGMALELLRAGAVDDALELVETAQAVTSDPAEANALRRVASRLLIALGHVDRAEQLWQLGTRRASVDAAGAWIEVARIRERHRGDLAGAMEAAAAASRVLDIAFALGRGGSILEVGRTRIAVERRLRRLRRWVAAAERRSAREAAQRQRERARVA
;
A
#
# COMPACT_ATOMS: atom_id res chain seq x y z
N TYR A 1 -21.48 47.98 6.72
CA TYR A 1 -22.86 47.69 6.40
C TYR A 1 -23.81 48.43 7.34
N LEU A 2 -23.62 48.34 8.64
CA LEU A 2 -24.47 49.04 9.63
C LEU A 2 -24.28 50.55 9.65
N ARG A 3 -23.42 51.10 8.77
CA ARG A 3 -23.11 52.55 8.71
C ARG A 3 -23.22 53.15 7.27
N GLY A 4 -24.16 52.65 6.44
CA GLY A 4 -24.47 53.31 5.14
C GLY A 4 -23.92 52.59 3.88
N GLY A 5 -23.64 51.32 3.91
CA GLY A 5 -23.34 50.50 2.72
C GLY A 5 -24.61 50.28 1.87
N SER A 6 -24.46 50.29 0.53
CA SER A 6 -25.59 50.04 -0.39
C SER A 6 -26.07 48.62 -0.24
N PRO A 7 -27.41 48.37 -0.14
CA PRO A 7 -27.99 47.02 -0.14
C PRO A 7 -27.64 46.20 -1.37
N ASP A 8 -27.37 46.86 -2.50
CA ASP A 8 -27.03 46.21 -3.76
C ASP A 8 -25.71 45.40 -3.70
N ILE A 9 -24.70 45.96 -2.99
CA ILE A 9 -23.42 45.23 -2.77
C ILE A 9 -23.63 43.95 -1.95
N LEU A 10 -24.55 43.97 -1.02
CA LEU A 10 -24.91 42.81 -0.23
C LEU A 10 -25.64 41.75 -1.08
N ALA A 11 -26.56 42.22 -1.95
CA ALA A 11 -27.27 41.36 -2.89
C ALA A 11 -26.29 40.66 -3.83
N ASP A 12 -25.34 41.39 -4.43
CA ASP A 12 -24.31 40.84 -5.34
C ASP A 12 -23.45 39.79 -4.61
N VAL A 13 -23.05 40.02 -3.36
CA VAL A 13 -22.29 39.05 -2.55
C VAL A 13 -23.12 37.82 -2.25
N LEU A 14 -24.41 37.96 -1.94
CA LEU A 14 -25.29 36.83 -1.68
C LEU A 14 -25.55 36.02 -2.93
N ASP A 15 -25.79 36.67 -4.07
CA ASP A 15 -26.00 36.03 -5.37
C ASP A 15 -24.78 35.26 -5.82
N HIS A 16 -23.57 35.78 -5.55
CA HIS A 16 -22.32 35.09 -5.85
C HIS A 16 -22.10 33.87 -4.93
N ASN A 17 -22.34 34.01 -3.63
CA ASN A 17 -22.08 32.95 -2.65
C ASN A 17 -23.16 31.86 -2.63
N PHE A 18 -24.38 32.15 -3.09
CA PHE A 18 -25.47 31.18 -3.08
C PHE A 18 -25.17 29.89 -3.87
N PRO A 19 -24.66 29.97 -5.15
CA PRO A 19 -24.25 28.77 -5.89
C PRO A 19 -23.16 27.98 -5.19
N ASP A 20 -22.21 28.64 -4.54
CA ASP A 20 -21.11 28.00 -3.82
C ASP A 20 -21.63 27.21 -2.61
N VAL A 21 -22.51 27.80 -1.83
CA VAL A 21 -23.14 27.13 -0.69
C VAL A 21 -23.98 25.94 -1.12
N VAL A 22 -24.78 26.10 -2.20
CA VAL A 22 -25.57 24.99 -2.77
C VAL A 22 -24.66 23.87 -3.27
N SER A 23 -23.57 24.21 -3.96
CA SER A 23 -22.61 23.24 -4.46
C SER A 23 -21.94 22.46 -3.34
N LEU A 24 -21.57 23.13 -2.24
CA LEU A 24 -21.02 22.48 -1.05
C LEU A 24 -22.05 21.54 -0.38
N ALA A 25 -23.30 21.95 -0.29
CA ALA A 25 -24.37 21.11 0.27
C ALA A 25 -24.63 19.87 -0.59
N LEU A 26 -24.62 20.01 -1.92
CA LEU A 26 -24.75 18.89 -2.85
C LEU A 26 -23.54 17.93 -2.77
N LEU A 27 -22.33 18.47 -2.66
CA LEU A 27 -21.11 17.68 -2.48
C LEU A 27 -21.16 16.88 -1.17
N GLU A 28 -21.58 17.52 -0.07
CA GLU A 28 -21.75 16.84 1.23
C GLU A 28 -22.80 15.72 1.14
N ALA A 29 -23.95 15.98 0.51
CA ALA A 29 -24.98 14.98 0.31
C ALA A 29 -24.46 13.78 -0.51
N GLU A 30 -23.68 14.04 -1.57
CA GLU A 30 -23.06 12.98 -2.39
C GLU A 30 -22.02 12.18 -1.60
N LEU A 31 -21.16 12.82 -0.81
CA LEU A 31 -20.21 12.14 0.06
C LEU A 31 -20.92 11.27 1.10
N CYS A 32 -22.02 11.76 1.70
CA CYS A 32 -22.84 10.97 2.62
C CYS A 32 -23.46 9.76 1.91
N ARG A 33 -23.99 9.93 0.69
CA ARG A 33 -24.54 8.85 -0.12
C ARG A 33 -23.48 7.78 -0.42
N LEU A 34 -22.29 8.20 -0.84
CA LEU A 34 -21.18 7.30 -1.14
C LEU A 34 -20.74 6.53 0.12
N ARG A 35 -20.61 7.21 1.27
CA ARG A 35 -20.28 6.56 2.55
C ARG A 35 -21.32 5.56 3.01
N ALA A 36 -22.60 5.80 2.71
CA ALA A 36 -23.70 4.89 3.00
C ALA A 36 -23.79 3.67 2.04
N GLY A 37 -22.80 3.46 1.17
CA GLY A 37 -22.73 2.31 0.27
C GLY A 37 -23.11 2.61 -1.18
N GLY A 38 -23.50 3.85 -1.52
CA GLY A 38 -23.86 4.26 -2.87
C GLY A 38 -22.73 4.18 -3.90
N TRP A 39 -21.49 3.93 -3.45
CA TRP A 39 -20.36 3.65 -4.32
C TRP A 39 -20.49 2.31 -5.06
N ARG A 40 -21.39 1.42 -4.62
CA ARG A 40 -21.68 0.14 -5.29
C ARG A 40 -22.53 0.33 -6.56
N ASP A 41 -23.29 1.42 -6.61
CA ASP A 41 -24.25 1.69 -7.68
C ASP A 41 -23.68 2.58 -8.80
N ALA A 42 -22.53 3.21 -8.56
CA ALA A 42 -21.94 4.12 -9.53
C ALA A 42 -20.39 4.08 -9.48
N PRO A 43 -19.72 4.32 -10.62
CA PRO A 43 -18.26 4.41 -10.64
C PRO A 43 -17.76 5.51 -9.69
N VAL A 44 -16.78 5.18 -8.85
CA VAL A 44 -16.12 6.13 -7.96
C VAL A 44 -14.93 6.73 -8.71
N LEU A 45 -14.89 8.07 -8.82
CA LEU A 45 -13.81 8.79 -9.52
C LEU A 45 -12.45 8.62 -8.82
N ASP A 46 -12.45 8.60 -7.49
CA ASP A 46 -11.25 8.33 -6.69
C ASP A 46 -11.51 7.19 -5.69
N PRO A 47 -11.35 5.93 -6.14
CA PRO A 47 -11.55 4.77 -5.26
C PRO A 47 -10.59 4.76 -4.06
N ARG A 48 -9.39 5.32 -4.22
CA ARG A 48 -8.39 5.37 -3.13
C ARG A 48 -8.80 6.36 -2.06
N GLY A 49 -9.21 7.55 -2.44
CA GLY A 49 -9.72 8.57 -1.53
C GLY A 49 -10.94 8.07 -0.77
N MET A 50 -11.92 7.48 -1.47
CA MET A 50 -13.10 6.91 -0.85
C MET A 50 -12.76 5.75 0.09
N ALA A 51 -11.85 4.85 -0.26
CA ALA A 51 -11.41 3.77 0.62
C ALA A 51 -10.77 4.30 1.92
N LEU A 52 -10.01 5.40 1.84
CA LEU A 52 -9.47 6.05 3.05
C LEU A 52 -10.55 6.69 3.92
N GLU A 53 -11.60 7.26 3.32
CA GLU A 53 -12.75 7.79 4.05
C GLU A 53 -13.54 6.68 4.74
N LEU A 54 -13.82 5.57 4.05
CA LEU A 54 -14.45 4.39 4.65
C LEU A 54 -13.61 3.82 5.80
N LEU A 55 -12.30 3.79 5.64
CA LEU A 55 -11.38 3.36 6.70
C LEU A 55 -11.45 4.28 7.93
N ARG A 56 -11.49 5.61 7.73
CA ARG A 56 -11.65 6.58 8.83
C ARG A 56 -12.99 6.42 9.55
N ALA A 57 -14.04 6.05 8.83
CA ALA A 57 -15.34 5.74 9.38
C ALA A 57 -15.42 4.36 10.07
N GLY A 58 -14.34 3.55 10.03
CA GLY A 58 -14.30 2.20 10.59
C GLY A 58 -14.92 1.12 9.70
N ALA A 59 -15.37 1.47 8.49
CA ALA A 59 -15.96 0.55 7.51
C ALA A 59 -14.87 -0.16 6.68
N VAL A 60 -14.06 -1.01 7.34
CA VAL A 60 -12.85 -1.60 6.75
C VAL A 60 -13.18 -2.60 5.65
N ASP A 61 -14.24 -3.40 5.85
CA ASP A 61 -14.67 -4.40 4.85
C ASP A 61 -15.19 -3.71 3.58
N ASP A 62 -15.98 -2.65 3.73
CA ASP A 62 -16.46 -1.83 2.60
C ASP A 62 -15.30 -1.17 1.84
N ALA A 63 -14.29 -0.66 2.57
CA ALA A 63 -13.10 -0.10 1.96
C ALA A 63 -12.32 -1.15 1.14
N LEU A 64 -12.25 -2.38 1.64
CA LEU A 64 -11.57 -3.48 0.94
C LEU A 64 -12.36 -3.89 -0.31
N GLU A 65 -13.68 -4.08 -0.21
CA GLU A 65 -14.56 -4.41 -1.32
C GLU A 65 -14.46 -3.37 -2.45
N LEU A 66 -14.49 -2.06 -2.09
CA LEU A 66 -14.33 -0.97 -3.04
C LEU A 66 -13.00 -1.07 -3.79
N VAL A 67 -11.89 -1.28 -3.06
CA VAL A 67 -10.55 -1.33 -3.67
C VAL A 67 -10.38 -2.57 -4.54
N GLU A 68 -10.89 -3.72 -4.14
CA GLU A 68 -10.86 -4.97 -4.93
C GLU A 68 -11.67 -4.80 -6.23
N THR A 69 -12.85 -4.19 -6.15
CA THR A 69 -13.71 -3.88 -7.31
C THR A 69 -13.01 -2.92 -8.27
N ALA A 70 -12.47 -1.82 -7.76
CA ALA A 70 -11.73 -0.84 -8.57
C ALA A 70 -10.48 -1.46 -9.22
N GLN A 71 -9.77 -2.33 -8.51
CA GLN A 71 -8.59 -3.02 -9.04
C GLN A 71 -8.94 -3.98 -10.17
N ALA A 72 -10.13 -4.59 -10.14
CA ALA A 72 -10.57 -5.53 -11.18
C ALA A 72 -10.85 -4.84 -12.51
N VAL A 73 -11.24 -3.56 -12.51
CA VAL A 73 -11.64 -2.80 -13.70
C VAL A 73 -10.56 -1.84 -14.21
N THR A 74 -9.55 -1.51 -13.40
CA THR A 74 -8.49 -0.58 -13.85
C THR A 74 -7.54 -1.26 -14.85
N SER A 75 -7.26 -0.56 -15.94
CA SER A 75 -6.27 -0.96 -16.95
C SER A 75 -4.89 -0.29 -16.73
N ASP A 76 -4.82 0.76 -15.92
CA ASP A 76 -3.57 1.45 -15.60
C ASP A 76 -2.76 0.67 -14.56
N PRO A 77 -1.53 0.19 -14.90
CA PRO A 77 -0.67 -0.53 -13.97
C PRO A 77 -0.28 0.29 -12.73
N ALA A 78 -0.11 1.60 -12.86
CA ALA A 78 0.26 2.47 -11.75
C ALA A 78 -0.90 2.59 -10.75
N GLU A 79 -2.12 2.78 -11.25
CA GLU A 79 -3.32 2.80 -10.43
C GLU A 79 -3.59 1.43 -9.80
N ALA A 80 -3.47 0.33 -10.55
CA ALA A 80 -3.58 -1.03 -10.02
C ALA A 80 -2.63 -1.28 -8.85
N ASN A 81 -1.37 -0.79 -8.95
CA ASN A 81 -0.39 -0.90 -7.87
C ASN A 81 -0.74 -0.02 -6.67
N ALA A 82 -1.29 1.16 -6.91
CA ALA A 82 -1.73 2.07 -5.85
C ALA A 82 -2.91 1.48 -5.07
N LEU A 83 -3.92 0.94 -5.76
CA LEU A 83 -5.05 0.23 -5.17
C LEU A 83 -4.59 -1.00 -4.39
N ARG A 84 -3.66 -1.79 -4.96
CA ARG A 84 -3.07 -2.97 -4.28
C ARG A 84 -2.40 -2.59 -2.96
N ARG A 85 -1.73 -1.44 -2.89
CA ARG A 85 -1.14 -0.95 -1.62
C ARG A 85 -2.20 -0.64 -0.58
N VAL A 86 -3.32 -0.05 -0.97
CA VAL A 86 -4.44 0.23 -0.07
C VAL A 86 -5.06 -1.08 0.41
N ALA A 87 -5.43 -1.99 -0.50
CA ALA A 87 -5.97 -3.31 -0.16
C ALA A 87 -5.05 -4.10 0.80
N SER A 88 -3.75 -4.11 0.52
CA SER A 88 -2.77 -4.79 1.39
C SER A 88 -2.74 -4.20 2.80
N ARG A 89 -2.84 -2.88 2.96
CA ARG A 89 -2.90 -2.24 4.28
C ARG A 89 -4.17 -2.61 5.03
N LEU A 90 -5.31 -2.61 4.34
CA LEU A 90 -6.61 -3.00 4.90
C LEU A 90 -6.59 -4.46 5.36
N LEU A 91 -6.11 -5.37 4.51
CA LEU A 91 -5.96 -6.78 4.84
C LEU A 91 -5.06 -7.01 6.06
N ILE A 92 -3.96 -6.28 6.16
CA ILE A 92 -3.07 -6.35 7.33
C ILE A 92 -3.76 -5.80 8.58
N ALA A 93 -4.50 -4.71 8.47
CA ALA A 93 -5.26 -4.14 9.60
C ALA A 93 -6.34 -5.09 10.11
N LEU A 94 -6.95 -5.88 9.22
CA LEU A 94 -7.90 -6.95 9.54
C LEU A 94 -7.24 -8.25 10.03
N GLY A 95 -5.90 -8.32 10.07
CA GLY A 95 -5.17 -9.53 10.44
C GLY A 95 -5.02 -10.56 9.32
N HIS A 96 -5.48 -10.26 8.11
CA HIS A 96 -5.40 -11.16 6.93
C HIS A 96 -4.05 -11.06 6.22
N VAL A 97 -2.96 -11.30 6.95
CA VAL A 97 -1.58 -11.15 6.45
C VAL A 97 -1.31 -12.05 5.23
N ASP A 98 -1.86 -13.28 5.22
CA ASP A 98 -1.69 -14.22 4.11
C ASP A 98 -2.33 -13.72 2.82
N ARG A 99 -3.54 -13.16 2.90
CA ARG A 99 -4.22 -12.55 1.74
C ARG A 99 -3.44 -11.33 1.22
N ALA A 100 -2.90 -10.51 2.12
CA ALA A 100 -2.08 -9.37 1.73
C ALA A 100 -0.81 -9.80 0.97
N GLU A 101 -0.15 -10.88 1.38
CA GLU A 101 1.00 -11.43 0.67
C GLU A 101 0.61 -12.01 -0.70
N GLN A 102 -0.47 -12.81 -0.76
CA GLN A 102 -0.99 -13.37 -2.01
C GLN A 102 -1.34 -12.28 -3.02
N LEU A 103 -1.97 -11.20 -2.57
CA LEU A 103 -2.31 -10.04 -3.39
C LEU A 103 -1.07 -9.45 -4.09
N TRP A 104 0.06 -9.35 -3.39
CA TRP A 104 1.32 -8.89 -3.98
C TRP A 104 1.97 -9.93 -4.88
N GLN A 105 1.88 -11.22 -4.55
CA GLN A 105 2.40 -12.31 -5.40
C GLN A 105 1.73 -12.34 -6.78
N LEU A 106 0.47 -11.95 -6.91
CA LEU A 106 -0.18 -11.78 -8.21
C LEU A 106 0.54 -10.75 -9.09
N GLY A 107 1.11 -9.70 -8.50
CA GLY A 107 1.87 -8.67 -9.20
C GLY A 107 3.27 -9.10 -9.67
N THR A 108 3.75 -10.26 -9.25
CA THR A 108 5.12 -10.74 -9.56
C THR A 108 5.23 -11.57 -10.84
N ARG A 109 4.12 -11.88 -11.51
CA ARG A 109 4.05 -12.84 -12.61
C ARG A 109 4.80 -12.44 -13.89
N ARG A 110 5.00 -11.15 -14.12
CA ARG A 110 5.70 -10.63 -15.32
C ARG A 110 6.95 -9.87 -14.88
N ALA A 111 8.07 -10.07 -15.58
CA ALA A 111 9.28 -9.31 -15.31
C ALA A 111 9.08 -7.83 -15.71
N SER A 112 9.00 -6.96 -14.70
CA SER A 112 8.85 -5.51 -14.82
C SER A 112 9.37 -4.82 -13.56
N VAL A 113 9.52 -3.50 -13.59
CA VAL A 113 9.85 -2.71 -12.39
C VAL A 113 8.75 -2.83 -11.33
N ASP A 114 7.50 -2.87 -11.76
CA ASP A 114 6.34 -3.07 -10.87
C ASP A 114 6.39 -4.43 -10.16
N ALA A 115 6.79 -5.49 -10.88
CA ALA A 115 6.96 -6.81 -10.27
C ALA A 115 8.10 -6.84 -9.26
N ALA A 116 9.20 -6.11 -9.50
CA ALA A 116 10.25 -5.94 -8.50
C ALA A 116 9.71 -5.18 -7.27
N GLY A 117 8.88 -4.14 -7.48
CA GLY A 117 8.16 -3.45 -6.42
C GLY A 117 7.25 -4.38 -5.62
N ALA A 118 6.49 -5.25 -6.29
CA ALA A 118 5.63 -6.24 -5.64
C ALA A 118 6.44 -7.22 -4.76
N TRP A 119 7.58 -7.71 -5.25
CA TRP A 119 8.49 -8.54 -4.46
C TRP A 119 9.05 -7.82 -3.22
N ILE A 120 9.28 -6.52 -3.30
CA ILE A 120 9.69 -5.71 -2.14
C ILE A 120 8.58 -5.67 -1.08
N GLU A 121 7.31 -5.57 -1.50
CA GLU A 121 6.18 -5.59 -0.56
C GLU A 121 6.00 -6.97 0.08
N VAL A 122 6.15 -8.07 -0.68
CA VAL A 122 6.19 -9.43 -0.12
C VAL A 122 7.31 -9.54 0.94
N ALA A 123 8.52 -9.06 0.62
CA ALA A 123 9.61 -9.05 1.59
C ALA A 123 9.28 -8.24 2.84
N ARG A 124 8.55 -7.11 2.70
CA ARG A 124 8.12 -6.27 3.83
C ARG A 124 7.13 -7.00 4.73
N ILE A 125 6.15 -7.69 4.14
CA ILE A 125 5.15 -8.45 4.88
C ILE A 125 5.81 -9.59 5.67
N ARG A 126 6.68 -10.37 5.03
CA ARG A 126 7.43 -11.46 5.68
C ARG A 126 8.30 -10.95 6.82
N GLU A 127 9.03 -9.85 6.60
CA GLU A 127 9.89 -9.23 7.60
C GLU A 127 9.10 -8.74 8.82
N ARG A 128 8.01 -7.97 8.60
CA ARG A 128 7.36 -7.19 9.67
C ARG A 128 6.21 -7.92 10.35
N HIS A 129 5.48 -8.75 9.62
CA HIS A 129 4.26 -9.38 10.10
C HIS A 129 4.40 -10.86 10.38
N ARG A 130 5.42 -11.53 9.83
CA ARG A 130 5.70 -12.94 10.07
C ARG A 130 6.99 -13.19 10.84
N GLY A 131 7.89 -12.21 10.94
CA GLY A 131 9.23 -12.40 11.48
C GLY A 131 10.11 -13.33 10.65
N ASP A 132 9.67 -13.67 9.42
CA ASP A 132 10.38 -14.55 8.50
C ASP A 132 11.46 -13.78 7.74
N LEU A 133 12.63 -13.64 8.37
CA LEU A 133 13.77 -12.94 7.79
C LEU A 133 14.37 -13.68 6.59
N ALA A 134 14.35 -15.01 6.60
CA ALA A 134 14.86 -15.83 5.50
C ALA A 134 13.98 -15.67 4.25
N GLY A 135 12.68 -15.87 4.37
CA GLY A 135 11.73 -15.66 3.28
C GLY A 135 11.67 -14.20 2.81
N ALA A 136 11.87 -13.21 3.71
CA ALA A 136 11.99 -11.81 3.32
C ALA A 136 13.25 -11.56 2.47
N MET A 137 14.37 -12.21 2.80
CA MET A 137 15.60 -12.12 2.02
C MET A 137 15.45 -12.77 0.64
N GLU A 138 14.79 -13.93 0.56
CA GLU A 138 14.48 -14.61 -0.71
C GLU A 138 13.61 -13.74 -1.63
N ALA A 139 12.55 -13.12 -1.07
CA ALA A 139 11.68 -12.22 -1.81
C ALA A 139 12.44 -10.97 -2.31
N ALA A 140 13.31 -10.38 -1.47
CA ALA A 140 14.15 -9.25 -1.90
C ALA A 140 15.18 -9.66 -2.98
N ALA A 141 15.72 -10.88 -2.93
CA ALA A 141 16.59 -11.41 -3.99
C ALA A 141 15.79 -11.67 -5.28
N ALA A 142 14.55 -12.13 -5.18
CA ALA A 142 13.65 -12.25 -6.34
C ALA A 142 13.38 -10.88 -6.98
N ALA A 143 13.17 -9.82 -6.19
CA ALA A 143 13.04 -8.46 -6.71
C ALA A 143 14.27 -8.04 -7.53
N SER A 144 15.49 -8.33 -7.07
CA SER A 144 16.72 -8.02 -7.82
C SER A 144 16.76 -8.77 -9.17
N ARG A 145 16.53 -10.09 -9.14
CA ARG A 145 16.53 -10.90 -10.38
C ARG A 145 15.50 -10.42 -11.39
N VAL A 146 14.28 -10.13 -10.93
CA VAL A 146 13.18 -9.65 -11.79
C VAL A 146 13.54 -8.31 -12.40
N LEU A 147 14.19 -7.42 -11.66
CA LEU A 147 14.62 -6.12 -12.15
C LEU A 147 15.70 -6.26 -13.24
N ASP A 148 16.66 -7.18 -13.04
CA ASP A 148 17.72 -7.47 -14.03
C ASP A 148 17.13 -8.04 -15.32
N ILE A 149 16.17 -8.97 -15.22
CA ILE A 149 15.45 -9.53 -16.36
C ILE A 149 14.62 -8.45 -17.07
N ALA A 150 13.91 -7.61 -16.33
CA ALA A 150 13.10 -6.53 -16.89
C ALA A 150 13.96 -5.54 -17.67
N PHE A 151 15.13 -5.19 -17.13
CA PHE A 151 16.10 -4.33 -17.81
C PHE A 151 16.63 -4.97 -19.09
N ALA A 152 17.06 -6.24 -19.05
CA ALA A 152 17.56 -6.98 -20.21
C ALA A 152 16.51 -7.13 -21.33
N LEU A 153 15.21 -7.21 -20.96
CA LEU A 153 14.09 -7.29 -21.92
C LEU A 153 13.58 -5.92 -22.41
N GLY A 154 14.20 -4.81 -22.03
CA GLY A 154 13.75 -3.46 -22.36
C GLY A 154 12.40 -3.09 -21.70
N ARG A 155 11.99 -3.81 -20.65
CA ARG A 155 10.73 -3.60 -19.90
C ARG A 155 10.94 -2.84 -18.59
N GLY A 156 12.07 -2.18 -18.45
CA GLY A 156 12.49 -1.51 -17.21
C GLY A 156 11.85 -0.14 -16.98
N GLY A 157 11.10 0.42 -17.92
CA GLY A 157 10.66 1.80 -17.85
C GLY A 157 11.84 2.77 -18.00
N SER A 158 11.84 3.89 -17.29
CA SER A 158 12.94 4.85 -17.36
C SER A 158 14.19 4.35 -16.60
N ILE A 159 15.37 4.74 -17.09
CA ILE A 159 16.66 4.41 -16.42
C ILE A 159 16.67 4.91 -14.96
N LEU A 160 16.06 6.06 -14.70
CA LEU A 160 15.94 6.64 -13.35
C LEU A 160 15.09 5.78 -12.43
N GLU A 161 13.98 5.24 -12.94
CA GLU A 161 13.07 4.38 -12.17
C GLU A 161 13.72 3.04 -11.82
N VAL A 162 14.37 2.41 -12.80
CA VAL A 162 15.18 1.21 -12.58
C VAL A 162 16.26 1.46 -11.54
N GLY A 163 17.00 2.57 -11.67
CA GLY A 163 18.06 2.94 -10.75
C GLY A 163 17.57 3.13 -9.31
N ARG A 164 16.46 3.85 -9.14
CA ARG A 164 15.82 4.04 -7.81
C ARG A 164 15.39 2.72 -7.19
N THR A 165 14.73 1.87 -7.97
CA THR A 165 14.26 0.56 -7.52
C THR A 165 15.44 -0.35 -7.16
N ARG A 166 16.49 -0.36 -7.96
CA ARG A 166 17.73 -1.12 -7.68
C ARG A 166 18.37 -0.71 -6.35
N ILE A 167 18.52 0.57 -6.11
CA ILE A 167 19.05 1.10 -4.85
C ILE A 167 18.19 0.66 -3.65
N ALA A 168 16.86 0.71 -3.79
CA ALA A 168 15.93 0.29 -2.74
C ALA A 168 16.06 -1.21 -2.43
N VAL A 169 16.12 -2.06 -3.46
CA VAL A 169 16.33 -3.51 -3.34
C VAL A 169 17.66 -3.83 -2.64
N GLU A 170 18.76 -3.23 -3.09
CA GLU A 170 20.10 -3.47 -2.54
C GLU A 170 20.21 -3.03 -1.07
N ARG A 171 19.63 -1.88 -0.72
CA ARG A 171 19.58 -1.42 0.68
C ARG A 171 18.84 -2.42 1.56
N ARG A 172 17.71 -2.95 1.07
CA ARG A 172 16.94 -3.95 1.79
C ARG A 172 17.70 -5.27 1.93
N LEU A 173 18.29 -5.78 0.87
CA LEU A 173 19.11 -7.00 0.89
C LEU A 173 20.27 -6.89 1.88
N ARG A 174 21.01 -5.76 1.88
CA ARG A 174 22.09 -5.52 2.84
C ARG A 174 21.61 -5.51 4.29
N ARG A 175 20.44 -4.93 4.55
CA ARG A 175 19.86 -4.92 5.90
C ARG A 175 19.43 -6.31 6.33
N LEU A 176 18.69 -7.04 5.50
CA LEU A 176 18.19 -8.38 5.79
C LEU A 176 19.34 -9.37 6.03
N ARG A 177 20.40 -9.34 5.18
CA ARG A 177 21.58 -10.17 5.38
C ARG A 177 22.22 -9.95 6.76
N ARG A 178 22.32 -8.69 7.21
CA ARG A 178 22.84 -8.38 8.55
C ARG A 178 21.97 -8.97 9.66
N TRP A 179 20.64 -8.89 9.50
CA TRP A 179 19.70 -9.39 10.49
C TRP A 179 19.68 -10.93 10.54
N VAL A 180 19.66 -11.59 9.40
CA VAL A 180 19.77 -13.06 9.33
C VAL A 180 21.06 -13.52 10.01
N ALA A 181 22.21 -12.97 9.64
CA ALA A 181 23.49 -13.30 10.26
C ALA A 181 23.53 -13.00 11.77
N ALA A 182 22.82 -11.97 12.23
CA ALA A 182 22.73 -11.68 13.66
C ALA A 182 21.80 -12.67 14.39
N ALA A 183 20.73 -13.13 13.74
CA ALA A 183 19.83 -14.14 14.27
C ALA A 183 20.54 -15.51 14.39
N GLU A 184 21.26 -15.91 13.37
CA GLU A 184 22.07 -17.15 13.36
C GLU A 184 23.10 -17.15 14.48
N ARG A 185 23.83 -16.02 14.66
CA ARG A 185 24.82 -15.89 15.77
C ARG A 185 24.16 -15.99 17.15
N ARG A 186 22.95 -15.45 17.33
CA ARG A 186 22.20 -15.59 18.60
C ARG A 186 21.80 -17.03 18.84
N SER A 187 21.19 -17.67 17.86
CA SER A 187 20.78 -19.07 17.95
C SER A 187 21.97 -20.00 18.26
N ALA A 188 23.11 -19.79 17.59
CA ALA A 188 24.32 -20.56 17.87
C ALA A 188 24.84 -20.37 19.32
N ARG A 189 24.80 -19.13 19.84
CA ARG A 189 25.19 -18.86 21.23
C ARG A 189 24.27 -19.53 22.25
N GLU A 190 22.95 -19.46 22.01
CA GLU A 190 21.95 -20.12 22.86
C GLU A 190 22.11 -21.63 22.86
N ALA A 191 22.34 -22.24 21.68
CA ALA A 191 22.59 -23.66 21.55
C ALA A 191 23.85 -24.08 22.32
N ALA A 192 24.94 -23.34 22.18
CA ALA A 192 26.19 -23.59 22.90
C ALA A 192 26.02 -23.46 24.42
N GLN A 193 25.23 -22.48 24.87
CA GLN A 193 24.93 -22.30 26.30
C GLN A 193 24.13 -23.47 26.85
N ARG A 194 23.06 -23.90 26.19
CA ARG A 194 22.26 -25.05 26.56
C ARG A 194 23.08 -26.33 26.63
N GLN A 195 24.03 -26.50 25.70
CA GLN A 195 24.94 -27.66 25.70
C GLN A 195 25.88 -27.65 26.93
N ARG A 196 26.42 -26.48 27.28
CA ARG A 196 27.25 -26.32 28.49
C ARG A 196 26.48 -26.58 29.79
N GLU A 197 25.24 -26.12 29.86
CA GLU A 197 24.36 -26.35 31.01
C GLU A 197 24.05 -27.85 31.19
N ARG A 198 23.72 -28.56 30.11
CA ARG A 198 23.51 -30.01 30.12
C ARG A 198 24.76 -30.76 30.54
N ALA A 199 25.94 -30.37 30.09
CA ALA A 199 27.21 -31.01 30.47
C ALA A 199 27.64 -30.73 31.92
N ARG A 200 27.03 -29.74 32.59
CA ARG A 200 27.29 -29.48 34.03
C ARG A 200 26.36 -30.25 34.95
N VAL A 201 25.25 -30.74 34.44
CA VAL A 201 24.24 -31.51 35.23
C VAL A 201 24.42 -33.00 35.07
N ALA A 202 25.14 -33.44 34.05
CA ALA A 202 25.56 -34.84 33.86
C ALA A 202 26.89 -35.12 34.58
#